data_71f60d193266bee9180cb54d3250c433
#
_entry.id   71f60d193266bee9180cb54d3250c433
#
_cell.length_a   1.000
_cell.length_b   1.000
_cell.length_c   1.000
_cell.angle_alpha   90.00
_cell.angle_beta   90.00
_cell.angle_gamma   90.00
#
_symmetry.space_group_name_H-M   'P 1'
#
loop_
_entity.id
_entity.type
_entity.pdbx_description
1 polymer ?
#
loop_
_entity_poly.entity_id
_entity_poly.type
_entity_poly.pdbx_seq_one_letter_code
_entity_poly.pdbx_strand_id
1 'polypeptide(L)' 'MKLIYTHENKLLVENARNLLQMEGIETVMKNEFSSGAAGDLAPMDTWPELWLVEDTQFAVAKTLIEKMEEQ' A
#
# COMPACT_ATOMS: atom_id res chain seq x y z
N MET A 1 -9.43 -4.69 9.62
CA MET A 1 -8.24 -4.38 8.82
C MET A 1 -8.39 -5.00 7.44
N LYS A 2 -8.08 -4.26 6.39
CA LYS A 2 -8.34 -4.71 5.03
C LYS A 2 -7.21 -4.28 4.10
N LEU A 3 -6.74 -5.19 3.25
CA LEU A 3 -5.70 -4.88 2.27
C LEU A 3 -6.23 -3.89 1.24
N ILE A 4 -5.50 -2.80 1.03
CA ILE A 4 -5.92 -1.75 0.09
C ILE A 4 -4.99 -1.65 -1.11
N TYR A 5 -3.71 -1.95 -0.96
CA TYR A 5 -2.75 -1.79 -2.05
C TYR A 5 -1.53 -2.67 -1.84
N THR A 6 -1.01 -3.22 -2.92
CA THR A 6 0.25 -3.95 -2.91
C THR A 6 0.93 -3.75 -4.26
N HIS A 7 2.26 -3.73 -4.26
CA HIS A 7 3.05 -3.55 -5.47
C HIS A 7 4.47 -4.02 -5.18
N GLU A 8 5.15 -4.52 -6.20
CA GLU A 8 6.54 -4.96 -6.05
C GLU A 8 7.48 -3.79 -5.75
N ASN A 9 7.14 -2.60 -6.21
CA ASN A 9 7.94 -1.40 -5.96
C ASN A 9 7.48 -0.76 -4.64
N LYS A 10 8.32 -0.89 -3.62
CA LYS A 10 8.01 -0.36 -2.30
C LYS A 10 7.73 1.13 -2.32
N LEU A 11 8.40 1.87 -3.20
CA LEU A 11 8.20 3.32 -3.28
C LEU A 11 6.75 3.66 -3.63
N LEU A 12 6.13 2.90 -4.52
CA LEU A 12 4.72 3.13 -4.87
C LEU A 12 3.80 2.86 -3.69
N VAL A 13 4.10 1.81 -2.91
CA VAL A 13 3.30 1.50 -1.73
C VAL A 13 3.45 2.59 -0.67
N GLU A 14 4.66 3.12 -0.51
CA GLU A 14 4.89 4.22 0.42
C GLU A 14 4.21 5.51 -0.03
N ASN A 15 4.17 5.76 -1.33
CA ASN A 15 3.45 6.92 -1.85
C ASN A 15 1.95 6.81 -1.55
N ALA A 16 1.39 5.62 -1.73
CA ALA A 16 -0.02 5.37 -1.38
C ALA A 16 -0.27 5.60 0.11
N ARG A 17 0.64 5.10 0.95
CA ARG A 17 0.56 5.30 2.39
C ARG A 17 0.54 6.78 2.75
N ASN A 18 1.48 7.54 2.17
CA ASN A 18 1.58 8.96 2.46
C ASN A 18 0.32 9.71 2.00
N LEU A 19 -0.20 9.35 0.84
CA LEU A 19 -1.43 9.97 0.34
C LEU A 19 -2.59 9.75 1.30
N LEU A 20 -2.78 8.52 1.75
CA LEU A 20 -3.87 8.20 2.68
C LEU A 20 -3.66 8.87 4.03
N GLN A 21 -2.42 8.93 4.49
CA GLN A 21 -2.11 9.61 5.75
C GLN A 21 -2.45 11.10 5.68
N MET A 22 -2.17 11.74 4.56
CA MET A 22 -2.52 13.15 4.36
C MET A 22 -4.02 13.39 4.39
N GLU A 23 -4.79 12.37 4.05
CA GLU A 23 -6.25 12.44 4.08
C GLU A 23 -6.84 11.97 5.41
N GLY A 24 -5.98 11.73 6.40
CA GLY A 24 -6.44 11.32 7.72
C GLY A 24 -6.83 9.86 7.81
N ILE A 25 -6.41 9.03 6.86
CA ILE A 25 -6.74 7.62 6.83
C ILE A 25 -5.57 6.81 7.39
N GLU A 26 -5.82 6.07 8.45
CA GLU A 26 -4.80 5.29 9.11
C GLU A 26 -4.54 3.97 8.39
N THR A 27 -3.26 3.64 8.22
CA THR A 27 -2.83 2.43 7.51
C THR A 27 -1.71 1.73 8.25
N VAL A 28 -1.51 0.45 7.91
CA VAL A 28 -0.38 -0.35 8.39
C VAL A 28 0.29 -0.97 7.18
N MET A 29 1.63 -0.88 7.12
CA MET A 29 2.39 -1.52 6.05
C MET A 29 2.94 -2.85 6.54
N LYS A 30 2.71 -3.90 5.75
CA LYS A 30 3.23 -5.24 6.05
C LYS A 30 4.20 -5.67 4.95
N ASN A 31 5.08 -6.59 5.28
CA ASN A 31 6.09 -7.13 4.36
C ASN A 31 7.05 -6.07 3.83
N GLU A 32 7.17 -4.93 4.53
CA GLU A 32 7.97 -3.82 4.02
C GLU A 32 9.46 -4.13 3.91
N PHE A 33 9.92 -5.11 4.66
CA PHE A 33 11.34 -5.49 4.64
C PHE A 33 11.64 -6.70 3.76
N SER A 34 10.61 -7.43 3.35
CA SER A 34 10.80 -8.65 2.57
C SER A 34 11.23 -8.38 1.15
N SER A 35 10.68 -7.36 0.53
CA SER A 35 10.93 -7.06 -0.88
C SER A 35 12.34 -6.57 -1.14
N GLY A 36 12.99 -5.98 -0.15
CA GLY A 36 14.34 -5.45 -0.31
C GLY A 36 15.44 -6.48 -0.17
N ALA A 37 15.15 -7.65 0.38
CA ALA A 37 16.15 -8.65 0.70
C ALA A 37 16.48 -9.57 -0.47
N ALA A 38 15.57 -9.74 -1.39
CA ALA A 38 15.68 -10.79 -2.39
C ALA A 38 16.69 -10.50 -3.50
N GLY A 39 16.81 -9.27 -3.91
CA GLY A 39 17.69 -8.94 -5.03
C GLY A 39 17.27 -9.54 -6.35
N ASP A 40 16.25 -10.38 -6.37
CA ASP A 40 15.73 -11.07 -7.53
C ASP A 40 14.26 -10.80 -7.68
N LEU A 41 13.62 -11.44 -8.66
CA LEU A 41 12.17 -11.32 -8.83
C LEU A 41 11.48 -11.81 -7.56
N ALA A 42 10.93 -10.89 -6.81
CA ALA A 42 10.23 -11.23 -5.58
C ALA A 42 8.89 -11.87 -5.90
N PRO A 43 8.58 -13.03 -5.30
CA PRO A 43 7.23 -13.58 -5.41
C PRO A 43 6.21 -12.58 -4.91
N MET A 44 5.00 -12.65 -5.44
CA MET A 44 3.93 -11.74 -5.08
C MET A 44 3.66 -11.69 -3.59
N ASP A 45 3.84 -12.81 -2.90
CA ASP A 45 3.59 -12.89 -1.46
C ASP A 45 4.67 -12.19 -0.62
N THR A 46 5.76 -11.72 -1.24
CA THR A 46 6.79 -10.94 -0.54
C THR A 46 6.69 -9.45 -0.83
N TRP A 47 5.74 -9.04 -1.66
CA TRP A 47 5.55 -7.62 -1.95
C TRP A 47 5.09 -6.87 -0.72
N PRO A 48 5.52 -5.61 -0.55
CA PRO A 48 4.98 -4.80 0.54
C PRO A 48 3.47 -4.60 0.36
N GLU A 49 2.76 -4.60 1.47
CA GLU A 49 1.31 -4.52 1.50
C GLU A 49 0.87 -3.35 2.37
N LEU A 50 -0.12 -2.61 1.88
CA LEU A 50 -0.70 -1.51 2.64
C LEU A 50 -2.11 -1.92 3.07
N TRP A 51 -2.36 -1.87 4.37
CA TRP A 51 -3.62 -2.31 4.96
C TRP A 51 -4.32 -1.14 5.62
N LEU A 52 -5.63 -1.06 5.44
CA LEU A 52 -6.47 -0.09 6.16
C LEU A 52 -6.78 -0.61 7.55
N VAL A 53 -6.69 0.27 8.53
CA VAL A 53 -7.11 -0.06 9.89
C VAL A 53 -8.64 -0.09 9.97
N GLU A 54 -9.30 0.89 9.34
CA GLU A 54 -10.76 1.01 9.36
C GLU A 54 -11.36 0.58 8.02
N ASP A 55 -12.08 -0.54 8.01
CA ASP A 55 -12.68 -1.08 6.80
C ASP A 55 -13.69 -0.11 6.16
N THR A 56 -14.33 0.73 6.98
CA THR A 56 -15.32 1.68 6.49
C THR A 56 -14.72 2.72 5.55
N GLN A 57 -13.42 2.89 5.56
CA GLN A 57 -12.74 3.88 4.70
C GLN A 57 -12.26 3.27 3.38
N PHE A 58 -12.59 2.01 3.11
CA PHE A 58 -12.08 1.31 1.93
C PHE A 58 -12.43 2.01 0.62
N ALA A 59 -13.69 2.40 0.45
CA ALA A 59 -14.12 3.02 -0.81
C ALA A 59 -13.38 4.34 -1.08
N VAL A 60 -13.24 5.18 -0.06
CA VAL A 60 -12.54 6.44 -0.18
C VAL A 60 -11.05 6.22 -0.46
N ALA A 61 -10.43 5.32 0.29
CA ALA A 61 -9.01 5.02 0.12
C ALA A 61 -8.73 4.47 -1.26
N LYS A 62 -9.56 3.57 -1.76
CA LYS A 62 -9.38 2.99 -3.08
C LYS A 62 -9.48 4.06 -4.17
N THR A 63 -10.44 4.96 -4.04
CA THR A 63 -10.59 6.05 -5.01
C THR A 63 -9.35 6.94 -5.03
N LEU A 64 -8.80 7.26 -3.86
CA LEU A 64 -7.60 8.09 -3.77
C LEU A 64 -6.39 7.41 -4.44
N ILE A 65 -6.23 6.11 -4.20
CA ILE A 65 -5.13 5.36 -4.80
C ILE A 65 -5.30 5.27 -6.32
N GLU A 66 -6.51 5.06 -6.80
CA GLU A 66 -6.77 5.02 -8.24
C GLU A 66 -6.40 6.34 -8.91
N LYS A 67 -6.69 7.45 -8.26
CA LYS A 67 -6.29 8.77 -8.78
C LYS A 67 -4.78 8.92 -8.82
N MET A 68 -4.10 8.42 -7.81
CA MET A 68 -2.65 8.44 -7.78
C MET A 68 -2.06 7.67 -8.96
N GLU A 69 -2.64 6.51 -9.28
CA GLU A 69 -2.15 5.66 -10.36
C GLU A 69 -2.42 6.22 -11.75
N GLU A 70 -3.38 7.12 -11.87
CA GLU A 70 -3.69 7.76 -13.15
C GLU A 70 -2.68 8.84 -13.55
N GLN A 71 -1.82 9.24 -12.65
CA GLN A 71 -0.87 10.33 -12.91
C GLN A 71 0.45 9.85 -13.48
#